data_27b9a8aeec15cda28945e2ef7d0c3e12
#
_entry.id   27b9a8aeec15cda28945e2ef7d0c3e12
#
_cell.length_a   1.000
_cell.length_b   1.000
_cell.length_c   1.000
_cell.angle_alpha   90.00
_cell.angle_beta   90.00
_cell.angle_gamma   90.00
#
_symmetry.space_group_name_H-M   'P 1'
#
loop_
_entity.id
_entity.type
_entity.pdbx_description
1 polymer ?
#
loop_
_entity_poly.entity_id
_entity_poly.type
_entity_poly.pdbx_seq_one_letter_code
_entity_poly.pdbx_strand_id
1 'polypeptide(L)'
;ETEKVASLLDKMGYDEYIVVYGSDLEGKSLDEFSTIGPSLVTEKIKGVKKTYDFEFKALNNGKWDKYEEIAQRSSISESALFLKQVLSGENKEGAQRIVALNAASLLYLDGKANSIDSGYRIAINALNSGITISTLDNLIDISNE
;
A
#
# COMPACT_ATOMS: atom_id res chain seq x y z
N GLU A 1 12.63 14.28 3.07
CA GLU A 1 12.49 13.53 4.36
C GLU A 1 12.74 12.03 4.18
N THR A 2 12.26 11.37 3.11
CA THR A 2 12.47 9.92 2.87
C THR A 2 13.94 9.54 2.83
N GLU A 3 14.81 10.36 2.22
CA GLU A 3 16.27 10.12 2.18
C GLU A 3 16.92 10.18 3.56
N LYS A 4 16.42 11.01 4.48
CA LYS A 4 16.93 11.07 5.86
C LYS A 4 16.62 9.79 6.62
N VAL A 5 15.37 9.29 6.49
CA VAL A 5 14.97 8.01 7.08
C VAL A 5 15.77 6.87 6.47
N ALA A 6 15.91 6.85 5.14
CA ALA A 6 16.71 5.86 4.44
C ALA A 6 18.18 5.85 4.91
N SER A 7 18.76 7.04 5.17
CA SER A 7 20.14 7.14 5.71
C SER A 7 20.24 6.62 7.15
N LEU A 8 19.18 6.73 7.93
CA LEU A 8 19.12 6.12 9.27
C LEU A 8 19.05 4.58 9.18
N LEU A 9 18.22 4.05 8.28
CA LEU A 9 18.11 2.61 8.03
C LEU A 9 19.46 2.01 7.58
N ASP A 10 20.20 2.71 6.71
CA ASP A 10 21.56 2.30 6.35
C ASP A 10 22.49 2.20 7.57
N LYS A 11 22.45 3.18 8.48
CA LYS A 11 23.26 3.17 9.72
C LYS A 11 22.83 2.08 10.70
N MET A 12 21.56 1.68 10.66
CA MET A 12 21.04 0.57 11.47
C MET A 12 21.36 -0.80 10.88
N GLY A 13 21.96 -0.85 9.67
CA GLY A 13 22.37 -2.09 9.02
C GLY A 13 21.28 -2.78 8.20
N TYR A 14 20.23 -2.08 7.81
CA TYR A 14 19.22 -2.65 6.90
C TYR A 14 19.78 -2.73 5.48
N ASP A 15 19.75 -3.92 4.89
CA ASP A 15 20.24 -4.17 3.54
C ASP A 15 19.23 -3.77 2.47
N GLU A 16 17.95 -3.95 2.75
CA GLU A 16 16.85 -3.61 1.84
C GLU A 16 15.73 -2.87 2.57
N TYR A 17 15.14 -1.86 1.95
CA TYR A 17 14.03 -1.08 2.50
C TYR A 17 13.33 -0.25 1.42
N ILE A 18 12.10 0.14 1.72
CA ILE A 18 11.34 1.15 1.00
C ILE A 18 10.82 2.16 2.01
N VAL A 19 11.15 3.43 1.81
CA VAL A 19 10.64 4.57 2.60
C VAL A 19 9.74 5.38 1.70
N VAL A 20 8.50 5.57 2.10
CA VAL A 20 7.50 6.27 1.30
C VAL A 20 6.93 7.46 2.06
N TYR A 21 6.61 8.50 1.32
CA TYR A 21 5.84 9.66 1.73
C TYR A 21 4.79 9.93 0.65
N GLY A 22 3.53 9.61 0.94
CA GLY A 22 2.41 9.89 0.06
C GLY A 22 1.85 11.28 0.28
N SER A 23 1.13 11.79 -0.69
CA SER A 23 0.35 13.03 -0.56
C SER A 23 -0.94 12.96 -1.40
N ASP A 24 -1.89 13.84 -1.12
CA ASP A 24 -2.95 14.16 -2.05
C ASP A 24 -2.50 15.24 -3.05
N LEU A 25 -3.40 15.66 -3.93
CA LEU A 25 -3.11 16.70 -4.94
C LEU A 25 -2.99 18.11 -4.34
N GLU A 26 -3.42 18.33 -3.09
CA GLU A 26 -3.29 19.58 -2.36
C GLU A 26 -2.02 19.62 -1.50
N GLY A 27 -1.27 18.52 -1.46
CA GLY A 27 -0.03 18.38 -0.69
C GLY A 27 -0.23 17.94 0.77
N LYS A 28 -1.44 17.49 1.14
CA LYS A 28 -1.69 16.90 2.46
C LYS A 28 -1.04 15.51 2.52
N SER A 29 -0.27 15.27 3.57
CA SER A 29 0.55 14.05 3.71
C SER A 29 -0.28 12.80 4.03
N LEU A 30 0.18 11.68 3.45
CA LEU A 30 -0.16 10.31 3.84
C LEU A 30 1.13 9.59 4.25
N ASP A 31 1.05 8.70 5.24
CA ASP A 31 2.17 7.90 5.75
C ASP A 31 2.35 6.57 5.00
N GLU A 32 1.77 6.45 3.82
CA GLU A 32 1.78 5.29 2.95
C GLU A 32 1.81 5.70 1.48
N PHE A 33 1.91 4.73 0.56
CA PHE A 33 1.71 5.01 -0.86
C PHE A 33 0.32 5.60 -1.12
N SER A 34 0.28 6.70 -1.87
CA SER A 34 -0.97 7.40 -2.18
C SER A 34 -1.56 6.94 -3.50
N THR A 35 -2.88 6.73 -3.54
CA THR A 35 -3.66 6.58 -4.77
C THR A 35 -4.40 7.84 -5.17
N ILE A 36 -4.39 8.88 -4.30
CA ILE A 36 -5.07 10.17 -4.49
C ILE A 36 -4.12 11.32 -4.84
N GLY A 37 -2.83 11.03 -4.98
CA GLY A 37 -1.78 11.98 -5.34
C GLY A 37 -0.41 11.29 -5.43
N PRO A 38 0.68 12.05 -5.65
CA PRO A 38 2.01 11.49 -5.80
C PRO A 38 2.57 10.93 -4.49
N SER A 39 3.55 10.04 -4.62
CA SER A 39 4.34 9.54 -3.49
C SER A 39 5.83 9.72 -3.78
N LEU A 40 6.58 10.29 -2.83
CA LEU A 40 8.04 10.30 -2.88
C LEU A 40 8.56 9.02 -2.25
N VAL A 41 9.36 8.28 -3.00
CA VAL A 41 9.90 6.98 -2.59
C VAL A 41 11.41 7.03 -2.54
N THR A 42 12.00 6.55 -1.43
CA THR A 42 13.43 6.23 -1.36
C THR A 42 13.55 4.74 -1.04
N GLU A 43 14.15 3.99 -1.93
CA GLU A 43 14.34 2.55 -1.73
C GLU A 43 15.80 2.15 -1.86
N LYS A 44 16.14 1.03 -1.21
CA LYS A 44 17.39 0.29 -1.42
C LYS A 44 17.03 -1.17 -1.64
N ILE A 45 17.25 -1.66 -2.85
CA ILE A 45 16.96 -3.02 -3.27
C ILE A 45 18.20 -3.58 -3.95
N LYS A 46 18.65 -4.77 -3.53
CA LYS A 46 19.85 -5.43 -4.07
C LYS A 46 21.08 -4.50 -4.10
N GLY A 47 21.23 -3.70 -3.04
CA GLY A 47 22.32 -2.76 -2.87
C GLY A 47 22.22 -1.47 -3.69
N VAL A 48 21.19 -1.31 -4.52
CA VAL A 48 20.96 -0.08 -5.32
C VAL A 48 19.98 0.82 -4.58
N LYS A 49 20.44 2.02 -4.22
CA LYS A 49 19.62 3.07 -3.59
C LYS A 49 19.18 4.09 -4.63
N LYS A 50 17.89 4.43 -4.64
CA LYS A 50 17.33 5.46 -5.51
C LYS A 50 16.19 6.20 -4.82
N THR A 51 15.97 7.46 -5.22
CA THR A 51 14.82 8.29 -4.83
C THR A 51 14.08 8.72 -6.08
N TYR A 52 12.75 8.62 -6.07
CA TYR A 52 11.91 8.94 -7.22
C TYR A 52 10.48 9.27 -6.81
N ASP A 53 9.77 9.99 -7.68
CA ASP A 53 8.34 10.19 -7.56
C ASP A 53 7.60 9.00 -8.19
N PHE A 54 6.61 8.47 -7.44
CA PHE A 54 5.72 7.42 -7.88
C PHE A 54 4.30 7.99 -8.04
N GLU A 55 3.69 7.76 -9.20
CA GLU A 55 2.34 8.20 -9.50
C GLU A 55 1.42 7.01 -9.78
N PHE A 56 0.53 6.70 -8.84
CA PHE A 56 -0.44 5.61 -8.97
C PHE A 56 -1.32 5.72 -10.22
N LYS A 57 -1.64 6.93 -10.68
CA LYS A 57 -2.44 7.13 -11.90
C LYS A 57 -1.88 6.37 -13.13
N ALA A 58 -0.56 6.11 -13.16
CA ALA A 58 0.04 5.30 -14.23
C ALA A 58 -0.47 3.86 -14.25
N LEU A 59 -0.86 3.32 -13.09
CA LEU A 59 -1.46 1.98 -12.94
C LEU A 59 -2.99 2.00 -13.06
N ASN A 60 -3.62 3.17 -12.97
CA ASN A 60 -5.07 3.36 -12.92
C ASN A 60 -5.61 4.16 -14.13
N ASN A 61 -5.15 3.82 -15.34
CA ASN A 61 -5.63 4.43 -16.58
C ASN A 61 -5.55 5.97 -16.59
N GLY A 62 -4.52 6.55 -15.98
CA GLY A 62 -4.29 7.99 -15.90
C GLY A 62 -5.14 8.72 -14.85
N LYS A 63 -5.82 8.00 -13.96
CA LYS A 63 -6.73 8.59 -12.97
C LYS A 63 -6.20 8.44 -11.55
N TRP A 64 -6.38 9.49 -10.74
CA TRP A 64 -6.29 9.43 -9.29
C TRP A 64 -7.61 8.94 -8.69
N ASP A 65 -7.53 8.28 -7.54
CA ASP A 65 -8.70 7.97 -6.73
C ASP A 65 -9.19 9.23 -6.00
N LYS A 66 -10.36 9.15 -5.37
CA LYS A 66 -10.91 10.24 -4.59
C LYS A 66 -10.68 9.99 -3.10
N TYR A 67 -10.50 11.07 -2.34
CA TYR A 67 -10.31 10.99 -0.90
C TYR A 67 -11.45 10.24 -0.20
N GLU A 68 -12.70 10.47 -0.61
CA GLU A 68 -13.89 9.85 -0.03
C GLU A 68 -13.88 8.31 -0.13
N GLU A 69 -13.19 7.77 -1.14
CA GLU A 69 -13.09 6.31 -1.35
C GLU A 69 -12.16 5.64 -0.31
N ILE A 70 -11.21 6.40 0.25
CA ILE A 70 -10.22 5.92 1.23
C ILE A 70 -10.43 6.48 2.64
N ALA A 71 -11.36 7.44 2.81
CA ALA A 71 -11.57 8.15 4.07
C ALA A 71 -12.02 7.21 5.20
N GLN A 72 -11.62 7.57 6.41
CA GLN A 72 -12.04 6.89 7.63
C GLN A 72 -13.58 6.89 7.75
N ARG A 73 -14.14 5.78 8.23
CA ARG A 73 -15.57 5.63 8.53
C ARG A 73 -15.92 6.26 9.89
N SER A 74 -17.20 6.54 10.09
CA SER A 74 -17.67 7.31 11.25
C SER A 74 -17.63 6.52 12.56
N SER A 75 -17.56 5.19 12.51
CA SER A 75 -17.53 4.32 13.68
C SER A 75 -16.58 3.13 13.51
N ILE A 76 -16.20 2.51 14.63
CA ILE A 76 -15.40 1.28 14.64
C ILE A 76 -16.11 0.16 13.89
N SER A 77 -17.42 -0.01 14.10
CA SER A 77 -18.20 -1.03 13.44
C SER A 77 -18.28 -0.84 11.92
N GLU A 78 -18.46 0.40 11.46
CA GLU A 78 -18.43 0.72 10.03
C GLU A 78 -17.03 0.51 9.43
N SER A 79 -15.97 0.85 10.17
CA SER A 79 -14.59 0.63 9.74
C SER A 79 -14.28 -0.88 9.61
N ALA A 80 -14.75 -1.69 10.57
CA ALA A 80 -14.58 -3.14 10.52
C ALA A 80 -15.36 -3.78 9.35
N LEU A 81 -16.59 -3.34 9.10
CA LEU A 81 -17.37 -3.79 7.95
C LEU A 81 -16.69 -3.40 6.63
N PHE A 82 -16.22 -2.15 6.54
CA PHE A 82 -15.54 -1.64 5.36
C PHE A 82 -14.24 -2.41 5.09
N LEU A 83 -13.44 -2.70 6.12
CA LEU A 83 -12.24 -3.54 5.99
C LEU A 83 -12.58 -4.92 5.42
N LYS A 84 -13.64 -5.58 5.93
CA LYS A 84 -14.11 -6.86 5.40
C LYS A 84 -14.51 -6.78 3.92
N GLN A 85 -15.23 -5.73 3.52
CA GLN A 85 -15.62 -5.51 2.12
C GLN A 85 -14.40 -5.31 1.21
N VAL A 86 -13.35 -4.63 1.67
CA VAL A 86 -12.09 -4.47 0.94
C VAL A 86 -11.40 -5.83 0.78
N LEU A 87 -11.26 -6.59 1.88
CA LEU A 87 -10.55 -7.87 1.89
C LEU A 87 -11.32 -9.01 1.20
N SER A 88 -12.65 -8.95 1.14
CA SER A 88 -13.47 -9.92 0.39
C SER A 88 -13.50 -9.64 -1.12
N GLY A 89 -12.98 -8.49 -1.55
CA GLY A 89 -13.05 -8.06 -2.95
C GLY A 89 -14.41 -7.50 -3.38
N GLU A 90 -15.31 -7.25 -2.43
CA GLU A 90 -16.60 -6.58 -2.69
C GLU A 90 -16.41 -5.09 -2.99
N ASN A 91 -15.50 -4.42 -2.27
CA ASN A 91 -15.14 -3.04 -2.55
C ASN A 91 -14.03 -3.01 -3.62
N LYS A 92 -14.34 -2.46 -4.79
CA LYS A 92 -13.42 -2.33 -5.93
C LYS A 92 -13.00 -0.88 -6.21
N GLU A 93 -13.13 -0.01 -5.22
CA GLU A 93 -12.83 1.42 -5.30
C GLU A 93 -11.44 1.76 -4.75
N GLY A 94 -11.19 3.01 -4.44
CA GLY A 94 -9.91 3.52 -3.97
C GLY A 94 -9.35 2.79 -2.76
N ALA A 95 -10.21 2.37 -1.81
CA ALA A 95 -9.75 1.63 -0.63
C ALA A 95 -9.12 0.27 -0.98
N GLN A 96 -9.68 -0.46 -1.93
CA GLN A 96 -9.06 -1.70 -2.41
C GLN A 96 -7.72 -1.41 -3.11
N ARG A 97 -7.69 -0.34 -3.90
CA ARG A 97 -6.50 0.03 -4.67
C ARG A 97 -5.35 0.49 -3.78
N ILE A 98 -5.61 1.30 -2.74
CA ILE A 98 -4.55 1.75 -1.82
C ILE A 98 -4.00 0.58 -1.00
N VAL A 99 -4.84 -0.33 -0.53
CA VAL A 99 -4.41 -1.56 0.16
C VAL A 99 -3.56 -2.42 -0.75
N ALA A 100 -3.99 -2.63 -2.00
CA ALA A 100 -3.22 -3.41 -2.98
C ALA A 100 -1.88 -2.75 -3.32
N LEU A 101 -1.82 -1.41 -3.42
CA LEU A 101 -0.60 -0.67 -3.73
C LEU A 101 0.42 -0.80 -2.60
N ASN A 102 -0.01 -0.67 -1.35
CA ASN A 102 0.88 -0.82 -0.21
C ASN A 102 1.32 -2.28 -0.03
N ALA A 103 0.45 -3.26 -0.23
CA ALA A 103 0.85 -4.67 -0.28
C ALA A 103 1.84 -4.98 -1.42
N ALA A 104 1.71 -4.31 -2.57
CA ALA A 104 2.62 -4.44 -3.70
C ALA A 104 4.06 -4.07 -3.36
N SER A 105 4.26 -3.03 -2.57
CA SER A 105 5.59 -2.61 -2.11
C SER A 105 6.26 -3.67 -1.25
N LEU A 106 5.50 -4.36 -0.40
CA LEU A 106 5.99 -5.48 0.41
C LEU A 106 6.32 -6.70 -0.45
N LEU A 107 5.48 -7.03 -1.44
CA LEU A 107 5.75 -8.13 -2.38
C LEU A 107 7.01 -7.85 -3.22
N TYR A 108 7.23 -6.59 -3.59
CA TYR A 108 8.44 -6.18 -4.31
C TYR A 108 9.67 -6.25 -3.40
N LEU A 109 9.60 -5.76 -2.18
CA LEU A 109 10.68 -5.82 -1.19
C LEU A 109 11.08 -7.27 -0.85
N ASP A 110 10.09 -8.17 -0.73
CA ASP A 110 10.30 -9.60 -0.44
C ASP A 110 10.72 -10.43 -1.68
N GLY A 111 10.90 -9.78 -2.84
CA GLY A 111 11.30 -10.43 -4.08
C GLY A 111 10.23 -11.31 -4.74
N LYS A 112 8.99 -11.29 -4.23
CA LYS A 112 7.82 -11.99 -4.82
C LYS A 112 7.25 -11.28 -6.04
N ALA A 113 7.66 -10.04 -6.26
CA ALA A 113 7.35 -9.26 -7.45
C ALA A 113 8.63 -8.57 -7.95
N ASN A 114 8.73 -8.35 -9.27
CA ASN A 114 9.88 -7.69 -9.87
C ASN A 114 9.77 -6.15 -9.91
N SER A 115 8.61 -5.62 -9.56
CA SER A 115 8.31 -4.20 -9.49
C SER A 115 7.04 -3.96 -8.66
N ILE A 116 6.80 -2.72 -8.24
CA ILE A 116 5.54 -2.32 -7.58
C ILE A 116 4.34 -2.59 -8.51
N ASP A 117 4.45 -2.34 -9.83
CA ASP A 117 3.38 -2.65 -10.80
C ASP A 117 3.02 -4.15 -10.81
N SER A 118 4.01 -5.04 -10.92
CA SER A 118 3.76 -6.48 -10.88
C SER A 118 3.21 -6.93 -9.53
N GLY A 119 3.70 -6.36 -8.43
CA GLY A 119 3.17 -6.58 -7.07
C GLY A 119 1.72 -6.14 -6.93
N TYR A 120 1.37 -4.97 -7.49
CA TYR A 120 0.01 -4.47 -7.49
C TYR A 120 -0.97 -5.42 -8.18
N ARG A 121 -0.60 -5.98 -9.35
CA ARG A 121 -1.41 -6.99 -10.05
C ARG A 121 -1.63 -8.25 -9.21
N ILE A 122 -0.58 -8.71 -8.52
CA ILE A 122 -0.69 -9.86 -7.60
C ILE A 122 -1.64 -9.53 -6.45
N ALA A 123 -1.48 -8.38 -5.80
CA ALA A 123 -2.29 -7.97 -4.66
C ALA A 123 -3.77 -7.77 -5.03
N ILE A 124 -4.07 -7.10 -6.15
CA ILE A 124 -5.43 -6.92 -6.65
C ILE A 124 -6.09 -8.27 -6.97
N ASN A 125 -5.37 -9.21 -7.57
CA ASN A 125 -5.91 -10.53 -7.85
C ASN A 125 -6.20 -11.31 -6.56
N ALA A 126 -5.35 -11.21 -5.54
CA ALA A 126 -5.56 -11.82 -4.23
C ALA A 126 -6.82 -11.25 -3.56
N LEU A 127 -7.00 -9.92 -3.54
CA LEU A 127 -8.21 -9.27 -3.02
C LEU A 127 -9.47 -9.72 -3.78
N ASN A 128 -9.43 -9.69 -5.11
CA ASN A 128 -10.57 -10.09 -5.95
C ASN A 128 -10.94 -11.58 -5.84
N SER A 129 -10.00 -12.45 -5.47
CA SER A 129 -10.26 -13.88 -5.25
C SER A 129 -10.90 -14.18 -3.90
N GLY A 130 -10.91 -13.20 -2.97
CA GLY A 130 -11.41 -13.37 -1.61
C GLY A 130 -10.50 -14.18 -0.68
N ILE A 131 -9.30 -14.58 -1.13
CA ILE A 131 -8.38 -15.34 -0.27
C ILE A 131 -7.91 -14.54 0.96
N THR A 132 -7.91 -13.22 0.86
CA THR A 132 -7.47 -12.31 1.91
C THR A 132 -8.43 -12.26 3.10
N ILE A 133 -9.73 -12.49 2.91
CA ILE A 133 -10.69 -12.53 4.01
C ILE A 133 -10.46 -13.74 4.92
N SER A 134 -10.11 -14.89 4.37
CA SER A 134 -9.80 -16.07 5.18
C SER A 134 -8.54 -15.88 6.03
N THR A 135 -7.59 -15.07 5.57
CA THR A 135 -6.41 -14.69 6.38
C THR A 135 -6.81 -13.81 7.58
N LEU A 136 -7.75 -12.89 7.39
CA LEU A 136 -8.30 -12.10 8.49
C LEU A 136 -9.05 -12.97 9.49
N ASP A 137 -9.89 -13.90 9.03
CA ASP A 137 -10.65 -14.80 9.90
C ASP A 137 -9.69 -15.66 10.75
N ASN A 138 -8.65 -16.23 10.14
CA ASN A 138 -7.62 -16.97 10.86
C ASN A 138 -6.90 -16.10 11.91
N LEU A 139 -6.58 -14.84 11.59
CA LEU A 139 -5.96 -13.91 12.53
C LEU A 139 -6.89 -13.61 13.72
N ILE A 140 -8.18 -13.43 13.46
CA ILE A 140 -9.20 -13.23 14.51
C ILE A 140 -9.27 -14.45 15.44
N ASP A 141 -9.30 -15.66 14.88
CA ASP A 141 -9.35 -16.90 15.65
C ASP A 141 -8.13 -17.05 16.58
N ILE A 142 -6.91 -16.86 16.04
CA ILE A 142 -5.66 -16.93 16.82
C ILE A 142 -5.60 -15.84 17.91
N SER A 143 -6.13 -14.65 17.64
CA SER A 143 -6.10 -13.54 18.61
C SER A 143 -7.11 -13.68 19.75
N ASN A 144 -8.07 -14.61 19.63
CA ASN A 144 -9.08 -14.89 20.67
C ASN A 144 -8.77 -16.17 21.50
N GLU A 145 -7.67 -16.86 21.19
CA GLU A 145 -7.13 -17.97 21.99
C GLU A 145 -6.32 -17.44 23.20
#